data_35de90d511d22bb369446028685d0653
#
_entry.id   35de90d511d22bb369446028685d0653
#
_cell.length_a   1.000
_cell.length_b   1.000
_cell.length_c   1.000
_cell.angle_alpha   90.00
_cell.angle_beta   90.00
_cell.angle_gamma   90.00
#
_symmetry.space_group_name_H-M   'P 1'
#
loop_
_entity.id
_entity.type
_entity.pdbx_description
1 polymer ?
#
loop_
_entity_poly.entity_id
_entity_poly.type
_entity_poly.pdbx_seq_one_letter_code
_entity_poly.pdbx_strand_id
1 'polypeptide(L)'
;MLTSTGMAPRQSSRKRKSARAFSGNRVVRPAAELVIITGMSGSGKASVLKAFEDLGYYCVDNLPVGLIPQFAELIGQSSEIKSTALVVDVREGEQLQELPTIVKSVKRMLPTKMIFLEAEDPVLLRRFSETRRPHPLGTDAPVRSSLAAERKRLRAIRAMADLVIDTSKFNVHELRAYITESFHKREPSKNILVSCVSFGFRNGVPQDADLVFDVRFLPNPHFVPEFRPLTGRDPKVAKYIRSFPQTREFIKRLSELLVYLLPHYIEEGKSYLTISFGCTGGQHRSVMMAEEVGKLLRKAGYRVKVVHRDSPV
;
A
#
# COMPACT_ATOMS: atom_id res chain seq x y z
N MET A 1 0.89 -62.43 77.80
CA MET A 1 -0.54 -62.34 77.52
C MET A 1 -0.85 -60.98 76.98
N LEU A 2 -1.61 -60.93 75.93
CA LEU A 2 -2.20 -59.77 75.27
C LEU A 2 -1.36 -59.06 74.24
N THR A 3 -1.68 -59.40 73.03
CA THR A 3 -1.34 -58.91 71.73
C THR A 3 -1.93 -57.51 71.47
N SER A 4 -1.15 -56.63 70.97
CA SER A 4 -1.62 -55.33 70.50
C SER A 4 -1.26 -55.21 69.04
N THR A 5 -2.26 -55.12 68.20
CA THR A 5 -2.26 -55.04 66.75
C THR A 5 -2.07 -53.55 66.33
N GLY A 6 -0.95 -53.23 65.70
CA GLY A 6 -0.66 -51.90 65.18
C GLY A 6 -1.26 -51.72 63.79
N MET A 7 -2.08 -50.72 63.66
CA MET A 7 -2.73 -50.30 62.43
C MET A 7 -1.87 -49.26 61.73
N ALA A 8 -1.40 -49.55 60.53
CA ALA A 8 -0.61 -48.64 59.71
C ALA A 8 -1.49 -47.54 59.02
N PRO A 9 -1.03 -46.29 58.87
CA PRO A 9 -1.83 -45.27 58.22
C PRO A 9 -1.75 -45.33 56.68
N ARG A 10 -2.91 -45.23 56.05
CA ARG A 10 -3.11 -45.14 54.62
C ARG A 10 -2.45 -43.86 54.03
N GLN A 11 -1.54 -44.01 53.10
CA GLN A 11 -1.00 -42.93 52.28
C GLN A 11 -2.05 -42.51 51.22
N SER A 12 -2.52 -41.27 51.28
CA SER A 12 -3.36 -40.63 50.27
C SER A 12 -2.50 -40.16 49.09
N SER A 13 -2.68 -40.81 47.95
CA SER A 13 -2.07 -40.40 46.69
C SER A 13 -2.67 -39.07 46.20
N ARG A 14 -1.98 -37.98 46.43
CA ARG A 14 -2.27 -36.69 45.75
C ARG A 14 -1.88 -36.78 44.27
N LYS A 15 -2.88 -36.88 43.37
CA LYS A 15 -2.72 -36.70 41.94
C LYS A 15 -2.21 -35.27 41.66
N ARG A 16 -0.97 -35.16 41.24
CA ARG A 16 -0.42 -33.92 40.64
C ARG A 16 -1.15 -33.69 39.31
N LYS A 17 -2.00 -32.65 39.27
CA LYS A 17 -2.51 -32.10 38.02
C LYS A 17 -1.32 -31.45 37.28
N SER A 18 -0.90 -32.07 36.19
CA SER A 18 0.04 -31.47 35.23
C SER A 18 -0.57 -30.20 34.67
N ALA A 19 0.03 -29.05 34.97
CA ALA A 19 -0.26 -27.80 34.30
C ALA A 19 0.14 -27.97 32.82
N ARG A 20 -0.83 -28.06 31.95
CA ARG A 20 -0.64 -27.90 30.50
C ARG A 20 -0.12 -26.48 30.27
N ALA A 21 1.15 -26.37 29.92
CA ALA A 21 1.73 -25.16 29.38
C ALA A 21 0.95 -24.79 28.11
N PHE A 22 0.22 -23.68 28.15
CA PHE A 22 -0.29 -23.01 26.96
C PHE A 22 0.94 -22.58 26.14
N SER A 23 1.29 -23.34 25.10
CA SER A 23 2.19 -22.87 24.07
C SER A 23 1.41 -21.81 23.28
N GLY A 24 1.55 -20.56 23.72
CA GLY A 24 1.06 -19.43 22.97
C GLY A 24 1.74 -19.45 21.61
N ASN A 25 0.94 -19.62 20.58
CA ASN A 25 1.33 -19.44 19.19
C ASN A 25 1.90 -18.02 19.08
N ARG A 26 3.24 -17.88 19.13
CA ARG A 26 3.92 -16.62 18.82
C ARG A 26 3.60 -16.35 17.36
N VAL A 27 2.60 -15.52 17.12
CA VAL A 27 2.42 -14.88 15.83
C VAL A 27 3.75 -14.16 15.57
N VAL A 28 4.55 -14.70 14.66
CA VAL A 28 5.78 -14.06 14.20
C VAL A 28 5.32 -12.80 13.48
N ARG A 29 5.37 -11.66 14.21
CA ARG A 29 5.06 -10.35 13.61
C ARG A 29 6.13 -10.11 12.54
N PRO A 30 5.79 -9.71 11.32
CA PRO A 30 6.79 -9.29 10.35
C PRO A 30 7.60 -8.17 11.00
N ALA A 31 8.92 -8.35 11.05
CA ALA A 31 9.81 -7.34 11.60
C ALA A 31 9.64 -6.03 10.82
N ALA A 32 9.56 -4.92 11.56
CA ALA A 32 9.55 -3.60 10.93
C ALA A 32 10.81 -3.46 10.06
N GLU A 33 10.70 -2.80 8.91
CA GLU A 33 11.82 -2.56 8.00
C GLU A 33 12.06 -1.07 7.82
N LEU A 34 13.31 -0.70 7.60
CA LEU A 34 13.75 0.66 7.37
C LEU A 34 14.54 0.77 6.05
N VAL A 35 14.16 1.74 5.23
CA VAL A 35 14.93 2.14 4.05
C VAL A 35 15.52 3.52 4.30
N ILE A 36 16.83 3.64 4.21
CA ILE A 36 17.56 4.91 4.32
C ILE A 36 17.96 5.35 2.92
N ILE A 37 17.45 6.49 2.49
CA ILE A 37 17.69 7.06 1.17
C ILE A 37 18.67 8.23 1.33
N THR A 38 19.79 8.18 0.65
CA THR A 38 20.76 9.28 0.61
C THR A 38 21.37 9.40 -0.78
N GLY A 39 22.27 10.34 -0.99
CA GLY A 39 22.92 10.53 -2.29
C GLY A 39 23.08 11.98 -2.66
N MET A 40 23.59 12.23 -3.87
CA MET A 40 23.91 13.53 -4.40
C MET A 40 22.70 14.47 -4.42
N SER A 41 22.94 15.75 -4.17
CA SER A 41 21.94 16.79 -4.36
C SER A 41 21.51 16.85 -5.83
N GLY A 42 20.19 16.90 -6.10
CA GLY A 42 19.66 16.82 -7.45
C GLY A 42 19.55 15.40 -8.04
N SER A 43 19.94 14.34 -7.30
CA SER A 43 19.84 12.95 -7.78
C SER A 43 18.43 12.36 -7.75
N GLY A 44 17.42 13.07 -7.21
CA GLY A 44 16.03 12.62 -7.22
C GLY A 44 15.54 11.98 -5.91
N LYS A 45 16.21 12.21 -4.77
CA LYS A 45 15.82 11.68 -3.44
C LYS A 45 14.34 11.90 -3.12
N ALA A 46 13.81 13.10 -3.36
CA ALA A 46 12.40 13.41 -3.10
C ALA A 46 11.44 12.57 -3.98
N SER A 47 11.80 12.32 -5.23
CA SER A 47 11.00 11.48 -6.15
C SER A 47 10.99 10.01 -5.69
N VAL A 48 12.12 9.53 -5.19
CA VAL A 48 12.26 8.18 -4.63
C VAL A 48 11.47 8.05 -3.32
N LEU A 49 11.56 9.06 -2.42
CA LEU A 49 10.77 9.07 -1.18
C LEU A 49 9.27 9.01 -1.49
N LYS A 50 8.81 9.78 -2.49
CA LYS A 50 7.42 9.77 -2.91
C LYS A 50 6.99 8.42 -3.51
N ALA A 51 7.89 7.71 -4.21
CA ALA A 51 7.61 6.36 -4.66
C ALA A 51 7.44 5.36 -3.49
N PHE A 52 8.21 5.52 -2.41
CA PHE A 52 8.03 4.72 -1.19
C PHE A 52 6.72 5.06 -0.47
N GLU A 53 6.30 6.33 -0.46
CA GLU A 53 5.00 6.76 0.07
C GLU A 53 3.85 6.08 -0.71
N ASP A 54 3.93 6.06 -2.05
CA ASP A 54 2.96 5.36 -2.92
C ASP A 54 2.94 3.84 -2.65
N LEU A 55 4.06 3.24 -2.22
CA LEU A 55 4.16 1.85 -1.78
C LEU A 55 3.63 1.61 -0.35
N GLY A 56 3.15 2.64 0.33
CA GLY A 56 2.59 2.56 1.68
C GLY A 56 3.63 2.56 2.80
N TYR A 57 4.85 3.00 2.54
CA TYR A 57 5.85 3.23 3.59
C TYR A 57 5.52 4.50 4.38
N TYR A 58 5.81 4.48 5.69
CA TYR A 58 5.85 5.69 6.48
C TYR A 58 7.11 6.49 6.09
N CYS A 59 6.93 7.66 5.48
CA CYS A 59 8.03 8.42 4.90
C CYS A 59 8.41 9.63 5.76
N VAL A 60 9.72 9.81 5.97
CA VAL A 60 10.28 10.96 6.69
C VAL A 60 11.34 11.63 5.80
N ASP A 61 11.15 12.89 5.51
CA ASP A 61 12.14 13.69 4.79
C ASP A 61 13.04 14.45 5.76
N ASN A 62 14.34 14.42 5.49
CA ASN A 62 15.34 15.22 6.21
C ASN A 62 15.36 14.99 7.75
N LEU A 63 15.34 13.72 8.18
CA LEU A 63 15.52 13.39 9.60
C LEU A 63 17.01 13.64 10.01
N PRO A 64 17.27 14.42 11.09
CA PRO A 64 18.62 14.59 11.59
C PRO A 64 19.31 13.26 11.91
N VAL A 65 20.56 13.11 11.48
CA VAL A 65 21.33 11.85 11.58
C VAL A 65 21.35 11.32 13.02
N GLY A 66 21.52 12.21 14.01
CA GLY A 66 21.53 11.83 15.43
C GLY A 66 20.21 11.26 15.97
N LEU A 67 19.08 11.50 15.29
CA LEU A 67 17.76 10.99 15.69
C LEU A 67 17.43 9.63 15.09
N ILE A 68 18.21 9.16 14.12
CA ILE A 68 17.93 7.88 13.42
C ILE A 68 17.86 6.69 14.40
N PRO A 69 18.74 6.55 15.41
CA PRO A 69 18.67 5.43 16.36
C PRO A 69 17.35 5.43 17.17
N GLN A 70 16.97 6.58 17.74
CA GLN A 70 15.72 6.70 18.51
C GLN A 70 14.49 6.43 17.63
N PHE A 71 14.53 6.91 16.39
CA PHE A 71 13.46 6.66 15.42
C PHE A 71 13.39 5.17 15.06
N ALA A 72 14.52 4.48 14.88
CA ALA A 72 14.57 3.05 14.65
C ALA A 72 13.98 2.23 15.82
N GLU A 73 14.25 2.64 17.07
CA GLU A 73 13.62 2.04 18.26
C GLU A 73 12.10 2.22 18.25
N LEU A 74 11.63 3.42 17.96
CA LEU A 74 10.18 3.73 17.88
C LEU A 74 9.47 2.86 16.87
N ILE A 75 9.98 2.74 15.64
CA ILE A 75 9.35 1.90 14.60
C ILE A 75 9.45 0.41 14.94
N GLY A 76 10.54 -0.03 15.58
CA GLY A 76 10.70 -1.41 16.03
C GLY A 76 9.69 -1.84 17.09
N GLN A 77 9.22 -0.88 17.91
CA GLN A 77 8.20 -1.09 18.95
C GLN A 77 6.77 -0.88 18.45
N SER A 78 6.59 -0.19 17.32
CA SER A 78 5.28 0.12 16.76
C SER A 78 4.58 -1.13 16.21
N SER A 79 3.29 -1.26 16.50
CA SER A 79 2.42 -2.26 15.87
C SER A 79 1.82 -1.78 14.54
N GLU A 80 1.83 -0.50 14.29
CA GLU A 80 1.17 0.13 13.13
C GLU A 80 2.14 0.38 11.98
N ILE A 81 3.39 0.76 12.30
CA ILE A 81 4.41 1.09 11.31
C ILE A 81 5.22 -0.17 10.97
N LYS A 82 5.01 -0.72 9.78
CA LYS A 82 5.68 -1.94 9.30
C LYS A 82 6.85 -1.66 8.36
N SER A 83 6.76 -0.59 7.59
CA SER A 83 7.76 -0.23 6.58
C SER A 83 7.97 1.27 6.62
N THR A 84 9.20 1.69 6.68
CA THR A 84 9.58 3.11 6.80
C THR A 84 10.66 3.46 5.79
N ALA A 85 10.55 4.63 5.17
CA ALA A 85 11.61 5.21 4.34
C ALA A 85 11.99 6.59 4.88
N LEU A 86 13.27 6.85 5.02
CA LEU A 86 13.77 8.14 5.46
C LEU A 86 14.85 8.67 4.52
N VAL A 87 14.86 9.99 4.32
CA VAL A 87 15.89 10.68 3.55
C VAL A 87 16.89 11.34 4.50
N VAL A 88 18.18 11.12 4.21
CA VAL A 88 19.30 11.81 4.85
C VAL A 88 20.02 12.66 3.79
N ASP A 89 20.17 13.95 4.05
CA ASP A 89 20.75 14.91 3.10
C ASP A 89 22.17 15.35 3.54
N VAL A 90 22.96 15.79 2.57
CA VAL A 90 24.29 16.37 2.78
C VAL A 90 24.28 17.62 3.68
N ARG A 91 23.13 18.26 3.86
CA ARG A 91 22.89 19.41 4.73
C ARG A 91 23.21 19.16 6.22
N GLU A 92 23.25 17.88 6.63
CA GLU A 92 23.62 17.47 8.00
C GLU A 92 25.06 17.82 8.38
N GLY A 93 25.86 18.38 7.45
CA GLY A 93 27.19 18.90 7.73
C GLY A 93 28.15 17.83 8.28
N GLU A 94 28.73 18.09 9.46
CA GLU A 94 29.68 17.18 10.12
C GLU A 94 29.00 15.90 10.65
N GLN A 95 27.74 15.98 11.05
CA GLN A 95 26.98 14.82 11.57
C GLN A 95 26.82 13.72 10.52
N LEU A 96 26.92 14.06 9.23
CA LEU A 96 26.89 13.08 8.14
C LEU A 96 28.03 12.06 8.23
N GLN A 97 29.16 12.41 8.87
CA GLN A 97 30.29 11.50 9.08
C GLN A 97 29.96 10.37 10.08
N GLU A 98 28.96 10.57 10.94
CA GLU A 98 28.48 9.57 11.90
C GLU A 98 27.52 8.56 11.26
N LEU A 99 26.92 8.90 10.12
CA LEU A 99 25.94 8.06 9.43
C LEU A 99 26.41 6.61 9.24
N PRO A 100 27.66 6.31 8.84
CA PRO A 100 28.14 4.93 8.73
C PRO A 100 28.04 4.12 10.01
N THR A 101 28.37 4.73 11.15
CA THR A 101 28.31 4.08 12.45
C THR A 101 26.87 3.87 12.89
N ILE A 102 26.04 4.87 12.69
CA ILE A 102 24.60 4.83 13.01
C ILE A 102 23.90 3.76 12.19
N VAL A 103 24.11 3.70 10.88
CA VAL A 103 23.51 2.68 10.02
C VAL A 103 23.92 1.27 10.44
N LYS A 104 25.18 1.05 10.84
CA LYS A 104 25.63 -0.24 11.37
C LYS A 104 24.91 -0.62 12.66
N SER A 105 24.65 0.33 13.56
CA SER A 105 23.91 0.07 14.79
C SER A 105 22.44 -0.25 14.51
N VAL A 106 21.80 0.52 13.64
CA VAL A 106 20.39 0.32 13.25
C VAL A 106 20.18 -1.01 12.53
N LYS A 107 21.10 -1.43 11.66
CA LYS A 107 21.06 -2.75 11.01
C LYS A 107 21.08 -3.93 11.98
N ARG A 108 21.54 -3.74 13.23
CA ARG A 108 21.49 -4.75 14.30
C ARG A 108 20.14 -4.79 15.00
N MET A 109 19.38 -3.69 14.94
CA MET A 109 18.09 -3.52 15.64
C MET A 109 16.93 -3.99 14.78
N LEU A 110 16.95 -3.65 13.49
CA LEU A 110 15.87 -4.00 12.54
C LEU A 110 16.42 -4.16 11.10
N PRO A 111 15.73 -4.92 10.24
CA PRO A 111 16.04 -5.02 8.83
C PRO A 111 16.14 -3.63 8.20
N THR A 112 17.33 -3.25 7.76
CA THR A 112 17.59 -1.91 7.22
C THR A 112 18.31 -2.02 5.89
N LYS A 113 17.84 -1.27 4.89
CA LYS A 113 18.44 -1.16 3.56
C LYS A 113 18.83 0.28 3.29
N MET A 114 20.03 0.50 2.78
CA MET A 114 20.53 1.81 2.42
C MET A 114 20.63 1.97 0.92
N ILE A 115 19.97 2.99 0.37
CA ILE A 115 19.97 3.35 -1.03
C ILE A 115 20.78 4.64 -1.22
N PHE A 116 21.71 4.61 -2.15
CA PHE A 116 22.48 5.78 -2.56
C PHE A 116 22.09 6.20 -3.98
N LEU A 117 21.64 7.43 -4.14
CA LEU A 117 21.29 7.99 -5.45
C LEU A 117 22.41 8.89 -5.97
N GLU A 118 22.80 8.66 -7.20
CA GLU A 118 23.77 9.51 -7.90
C GLU A 118 23.30 9.83 -9.32
N ALA A 119 23.96 10.78 -9.95
CA ALA A 119 23.86 11.03 -11.37
C ALA A 119 25.17 11.64 -11.87
N GLU A 120 25.38 11.64 -13.18
CA GLU A 120 26.50 12.30 -13.84
C GLU A 120 26.46 13.81 -13.62
N ASP A 121 27.63 14.46 -13.50
CA ASP A 121 27.73 15.89 -13.24
C ASP A 121 26.99 16.77 -14.28
N PRO A 122 27.03 16.47 -15.59
CA PRO A 122 26.26 17.24 -16.57
C PRO A 122 24.75 17.21 -16.31
N VAL A 123 24.24 16.05 -15.85
CA VAL A 123 22.81 15.87 -15.54
C VAL A 123 22.44 16.64 -14.28
N LEU A 124 23.26 16.57 -13.23
CA LEU A 124 23.05 17.32 -11.99
C LEU A 124 23.09 18.84 -12.25
N LEU A 125 24.07 19.32 -13.01
CA LEU A 125 24.16 20.73 -13.40
C LEU A 125 22.91 21.21 -14.12
N ARG A 126 22.40 20.42 -15.07
CA ARG A 126 21.14 20.74 -15.78
C ARG A 126 19.97 20.81 -14.82
N ARG A 127 19.81 19.82 -13.92
CA ARG A 127 18.71 19.77 -12.93
C ARG A 127 18.76 20.96 -11.97
N PHE A 128 19.96 21.41 -11.56
CA PHE A 128 20.13 22.62 -10.75
C PHE A 128 19.71 23.87 -11.52
N SER A 129 20.06 24.00 -12.80
CA SER A 129 19.64 25.09 -13.65
C SER A 129 18.12 25.16 -13.82
N GLU A 130 17.48 24.02 -14.02
CA GLU A 130 16.02 23.91 -14.17
C GLU A 130 15.27 24.30 -12.87
N THR A 131 15.78 23.87 -11.70
CA THR A 131 15.11 24.10 -10.41
C THR A 131 15.41 25.47 -9.80
N ARG A 132 16.43 26.18 -10.31
CA ARG A 132 16.89 27.50 -9.80
C ARG A 132 17.17 27.52 -8.29
N ARG A 133 17.55 26.39 -7.70
CA ARG A 133 17.87 26.28 -6.28
C ARG A 133 19.38 26.34 -6.08
N PRO A 134 19.87 27.04 -5.04
CA PRO A 134 21.28 26.99 -4.71
C PRO A 134 21.69 25.60 -4.24
N HIS A 135 22.97 25.24 -4.45
CA HIS A 135 23.50 23.98 -3.97
C HIS A 135 23.60 24.01 -2.43
N PRO A 136 23.24 22.91 -1.71
CA PRO A 136 23.23 22.89 -0.25
C PRO A 136 24.57 23.19 0.42
N LEU A 137 25.70 22.91 -0.25
CA LEU A 137 27.06 23.15 0.31
C LEU A 137 27.62 24.54 0.06
N GLY A 138 26.91 25.43 -0.57
CA GLY A 138 27.41 26.80 -0.74
C GLY A 138 26.64 27.62 -1.77
N THR A 139 26.46 28.91 -1.42
CA THR A 139 25.93 29.94 -2.28
C THR A 139 27.04 30.70 -3.01
N ASP A 140 28.28 30.62 -2.51
CA ASP A 140 29.41 31.49 -2.95
C ASP A 140 30.38 30.78 -3.91
N ALA A 141 30.10 29.52 -4.26
CA ALA A 141 30.93 28.74 -5.18
C ALA A 141 30.11 28.26 -6.40
N PRO A 142 30.76 28.10 -7.57
CA PRO A 142 30.12 27.49 -8.73
C PRO A 142 29.53 26.09 -8.38
N VAL A 143 28.35 25.77 -8.90
CA VAL A 143 27.66 24.48 -8.64
C VAL A 143 28.56 23.28 -8.92
N ARG A 144 29.41 23.35 -9.95
CA ARG A 144 30.38 22.30 -10.30
C ARG A 144 31.36 21.98 -9.18
N SER A 145 31.92 23.00 -8.51
CA SER A 145 32.85 22.82 -7.39
C SER A 145 32.13 22.27 -6.16
N SER A 146 30.90 22.72 -5.91
CA SER A 146 30.04 22.21 -4.83
C SER A 146 29.70 20.73 -5.03
N LEU A 147 29.38 20.31 -6.27
CA LEU A 147 29.15 18.89 -6.59
C LEU A 147 30.40 18.04 -6.36
N ALA A 148 31.59 18.51 -6.76
CA ALA A 148 32.84 17.79 -6.52
C ALA A 148 33.12 17.62 -5.00
N ALA A 149 32.90 18.68 -4.21
CA ALA A 149 33.03 18.65 -2.76
C ALA A 149 32.01 17.69 -2.12
N GLU A 150 30.76 17.71 -2.57
CA GLU A 150 29.71 16.80 -2.11
C GLU A 150 30.07 15.35 -2.40
N ARG A 151 30.50 15.04 -3.61
CA ARG A 151 30.92 13.68 -4.02
C ARG A 151 32.05 13.17 -3.15
N LYS A 152 33.01 14.03 -2.80
CA LYS A 152 34.11 13.68 -1.88
C LYS A 152 33.57 13.35 -0.49
N ARG A 153 32.66 14.16 0.07
CA ARG A 153 32.04 13.93 1.37
C ARG A 153 31.22 12.64 1.43
N LEU A 154 30.48 12.34 0.37
CA LEU A 154 29.59 11.19 0.30
C LEU A 154 30.28 9.89 -0.09
N ARG A 155 31.58 9.89 -0.42
CA ARG A 155 32.30 8.70 -0.89
C ARG A 155 32.23 7.51 0.06
N ALA A 156 32.43 7.73 1.35
CA ALA A 156 32.36 6.67 2.37
C ALA A 156 30.94 6.11 2.51
N ILE A 157 29.93 6.99 2.42
CA ILE A 157 28.51 6.63 2.51
C ILE A 157 28.10 5.80 1.29
N ARG A 158 28.53 6.24 0.10
CA ARG A 158 28.29 5.49 -1.15
C ARG A 158 28.85 4.07 -1.09
N ALA A 159 30.04 3.92 -0.53
CA ALA A 159 30.71 2.62 -0.45
C ALA A 159 29.99 1.60 0.47
N MET A 160 29.16 2.09 1.42
CA MET A 160 28.43 1.22 2.34
C MET A 160 26.95 1.02 1.95
N ALA A 161 26.50 1.67 0.88
CA ALA A 161 25.13 1.52 0.40
C ALA A 161 24.87 0.09 -0.08
N ASP A 162 23.72 -0.46 0.29
CA ASP A 162 23.28 -1.78 -0.17
C ASP A 162 22.82 -1.75 -1.64
N LEU A 163 22.40 -0.56 -2.11
CA LEU A 163 21.98 -0.31 -3.49
C LEU A 163 22.44 1.08 -3.93
N VAL A 164 23.14 1.16 -5.04
CA VAL A 164 23.50 2.43 -5.70
C VAL A 164 22.69 2.54 -6.99
N ILE A 165 21.97 3.65 -7.14
CA ILE A 165 21.13 3.92 -8.31
C ILE A 165 21.68 5.14 -9.04
N ASP A 166 22.15 4.95 -10.26
CA ASP A 166 22.48 6.03 -11.18
C ASP A 166 21.20 6.50 -11.87
N THR A 167 20.81 7.74 -11.54
CA THR A 167 19.57 8.34 -12.07
C THR A 167 19.78 9.17 -13.32
N SER A 168 20.96 9.11 -13.94
CA SER A 168 21.33 9.97 -15.10
C SER A 168 20.39 9.78 -16.29
N LYS A 169 19.92 8.57 -16.51
CA LYS A 169 19.04 8.20 -17.64
C LYS A 169 17.55 8.21 -17.30
N PHE A 170 17.20 8.36 -16.04
CA PHE A 170 15.81 8.34 -15.61
C PHE A 170 15.18 9.74 -15.69
N ASN A 171 13.98 9.83 -16.23
CA ASN A 171 13.04 10.88 -15.88
C ASN A 171 12.34 10.56 -14.54
N VAL A 172 11.53 11.50 -14.03
CA VAL A 172 10.86 11.35 -12.73
C VAL A 172 9.93 10.12 -12.70
N HIS A 173 9.19 9.87 -13.78
CA HIS A 173 8.24 8.76 -13.88
C HIS A 173 8.95 7.41 -13.96
N GLU A 174 9.99 7.32 -14.78
CA GLU A 174 10.81 6.09 -14.91
C GLU A 174 11.52 5.74 -13.59
N LEU A 175 12.04 6.73 -12.86
CA LEU A 175 12.67 6.50 -11.56
C LEU A 175 11.64 5.98 -10.54
N ARG A 176 10.43 6.54 -10.52
CA ARG A 176 9.35 6.06 -9.64
C ARG A 176 8.93 4.64 -10.00
N ALA A 177 8.76 4.34 -11.29
CA ALA A 177 8.43 2.99 -11.75
C ALA A 177 9.52 1.97 -11.36
N TYR A 178 10.80 2.31 -11.54
CA TYR A 178 11.94 1.48 -11.15
C TYR A 178 11.94 1.17 -9.64
N ILE A 179 11.70 2.17 -8.78
CA ILE A 179 11.61 1.99 -7.33
C ILE A 179 10.41 1.11 -6.97
N THR A 180 9.26 1.38 -7.57
CA THR A 180 8.04 0.60 -7.34
C THR A 180 8.27 -0.87 -7.69
N GLU A 181 8.83 -1.17 -8.83
CA GLU A 181 9.13 -2.55 -9.24
C GLU A 181 10.18 -3.23 -8.33
N SER A 182 11.24 -2.49 -7.95
CA SER A 182 12.35 -3.02 -7.15
C SER A 182 11.97 -3.31 -5.70
N PHE A 183 11.01 -2.56 -5.14
CA PHE A 183 10.61 -2.63 -3.74
C PHE A 183 9.18 -3.11 -3.54
N HIS A 184 8.46 -3.38 -4.61
CA HIS A 184 7.15 -4.02 -4.53
C HIS A 184 7.31 -5.39 -3.86
N LYS A 185 6.84 -5.52 -2.61
CA LYS A 185 6.74 -6.84 -1.98
C LYS A 185 5.77 -7.65 -2.83
N ARG A 186 6.20 -8.82 -3.29
CA ARG A 186 5.49 -9.75 -4.21
C ARG A 186 4.14 -10.29 -3.72
N GLU A 187 3.41 -9.55 -2.94
CA GLU A 187 1.96 -9.63 -2.89
C GLU A 187 1.46 -8.44 -3.68
N PRO A 188 0.71 -8.62 -4.77
CA PRO A 188 0.03 -7.50 -5.39
C PRO A 188 -0.91 -6.96 -4.31
N SER A 189 -0.45 -5.92 -3.61
CA SER A 189 -1.36 -5.20 -2.72
C SER A 189 -2.41 -4.64 -3.66
N LYS A 190 -3.61 -5.25 -3.62
CA LYS A 190 -4.78 -4.79 -4.36
C LYS A 190 -5.25 -3.47 -3.73
N ASN A 191 -4.33 -2.50 -3.64
CA ASN A 191 -4.51 -1.23 -2.94
C ASN A 191 -5.38 -0.23 -3.72
N ILE A 192 -6.17 -0.72 -4.65
CA ILE A 192 -7.21 0.07 -5.28
C ILE A 192 -8.51 -0.06 -4.51
N LEU A 193 -9.15 1.07 -4.18
CA LEU A 193 -10.53 1.09 -3.68
C LEU A 193 -11.48 1.18 -4.87
N VAL A 194 -12.23 0.12 -5.10
CA VAL A 194 -13.24 0.07 -6.15
C VAL A 194 -14.59 0.51 -5.59
N SER A 195 -15.20 1.53 -6.16
CA SER A 195 -16.58 1.95 -5.87
C SER A 195 -17.52 1.42 -6.95
N CYS A 196 -18.43 0.50 -6.59
CA CYS A 196 -19.51 0.07 -7.48
C CYS A 196 -20.73 0.93 -7.22
N VAL A 197 -21.08 1.81 -8.16
CA VAL A 197 -22.17 2.79 -8.00
C VAL A 197 -23.36 2.41 -8.86
N SER A 198 -24.57 2.31 -8.29
CA SER A 198 -25.80 2.20 -9.07
C SER A 198 -26.44 3.57 -9.26
N PHE A 199 -26.94 3.85 -10.46
CA PHE A 199 -27.60 5.11 -10.79
C PHE A 199 -28.74 4.95 -11.79
N GLY A 200 -29.60 5.97 -11.85
CA GLY A 200 -30.63 6.12 -12.87
C GLY A 200 -30.24 7.13 -13.93
N PHE A 201 -30.31 6.76 -15.22
CA PHE A 201 -30.01 7.69 -16.30
C PHE A 201 -30.88 8.96 -16.30
N ARG A 202 -32.12 8.88 -15.77
CA ARG A 202 -32.99 10.06 -15.60
C ARG A 202 -32.37 11.15 -14.72
N ASN A 203 -31.45 10.80 -13.80
CA ASN A 203 -30.76 11.71 -12.89
C ASN A 203 -29.32 12.03 -13.34
N GLY A 204 -28.98 11.71 -14.59
CA GLY A 204 -27.64 11.89 -15.16
C GLY A 204 -26.63 10.83 -14.73
N VAL A 205 -25.53 10.75 -15.46
CA VAL A 205 -24.39 9.88 -15.15
C VAL A 205 -23.59 10.48 -13.99
N PRO A 206 -23.07 9.68 -13.03
CA PRO A 206 -22.17 10.18 -12.01
C PRO A 206 -20.92 10.82 -12.63
N GLN A 207 -20.56 12.01 -12.17
CA GLN A 207 -19.43 12.77 -12.75
C GLN A 207 -18.05 12.16 -12.40
N ASP A 208 -17.99 11.38 -11.34
CA ASP A 208 -16.81 10.68 -10.86
C ASP A 208 -16.68 9.25 -11.39
N ALA A 209 -17.51 8.87 -12.37
CA ALA A 209 -17.48 7.53 -12.94
C ALA A 209 -16.31 7.35 -13.93
N ASP A 210 -15.41 6.42 -13.64
CA ASP A 210 -14.37 6.00 -14.56
C ASP A 210 -14.89 5.03 -15.64
N LEU A 211 -15.77 4.10 -15.22
CA LEU A 211 -16.41 3.14 -16.10
C LEU A 211 -17.93 3.21 -15.93
N VAL A 212 -18.64 3.26 -17.05
CA VAL A 212 -20.11 3.33 -17.04
C VAL A 212 -20.69 2.20 -17.87
N PHE A 213 -21.55 1.39 -17.25
CA PHE A 213 -22.26 0.29 -17.92
C PHE A 213 -23.76 0.55 -17.94
N ASP A 214 -24.31 0.62 -19.15
CA ASP A 214 -25.75 0.67 -19.35
C ASP A 214 -26.35 -0.73 -19.21
N VAL A 215 -27.17 -0.93 -18.18
CA VAL A 215 -27.81 -2.22 -17.90
C VAL A 215 -29.31 -2.22 -18.21
N ARG A 216 -29.79 -1.27 -19.05
CA ARG A 216 -31.21 -1.18 -19.46
C ARG A 216 -31.64 -2.32 -20.33
N PHE A 217 -30.75 -3.01 -21.04
CA PHE A 217 -31.04 -4.20 -21.83
C PHE A 217 -31.41 -5.44 -21.00
N LEU A 218 -31.11 -5.43 -19.70
CA LEU A 218 -31.48 -6.51 -18.79
C LEU A 218 -33.00 -6.50 -18.53
N PRO A 219 -33.60 -7.66 -18.20
CA PRO A 219 -35.03 -7.79 -17.91
C PRO A 219 -35.45 -6.76 -16.85
N ASN A 220 -36.58 -6.10 -17.11
CA ASN A 220 -37.05 -4.99 -16.26
C ASN A 220 -38.06 -5.50 -15.21
N PRO A 221 -37.69 -5.57 -13.90
CA PRO A 221 -38.59 -6.01 -12.84
C PRO A 221 -39.82 -5.09 -12.66
N HIS A 222 -39.75 -3.85 -13.13
CA HIS A 222 -40.87 -2.90 -13.02
C HIS A 222 -42.15 -3.38 -13.71
N PHE A 223 -42.07 -4.26 -14.71
CA PHE A 223 -43.23 -4.84 -15.36
C PHE A 223 -43.90 -5.95 -14.55
N VAL A 224 -43.26 -6.42 -13.46
CA VAL A 224 -43.85 -7.37 -12.52
C VAL A 224 -44.43 -6.58 -11.33
N PRO A 225 -45.76 -6.56 -11.12
CA PRO A 225 -46.40 -5.73 -10.12
C PRO A 225 -45.80 -5.88 -8.70
N GLU A 226 -45.48 -7.11 -8.33
CA GLU A 226 -44.92 -7.46 -7.03
C GLU A 226 -43.50 -6.87 -6.79
N PHE A 227 -42.76 -6.58 -7.87
CA PHE A 227 -41.40 -6.09 -7.81
C PHE A 227 -41.28 -4.56 -7.90
N ARG A 228 -42.34 -3.86 -8.28
CA ARG A 228 -42.33 -2.39 -8.41
C ARG A 228 -41.91 -1.64 -7.15
N PRO A 229 -42.42 -2.00 -5.95
CA PRO A 229 -42.03 -1.30 -4.70
C PRO A 229 -40.68 -1.76 -4.15
N LEU A 230 -40.11 -2.83 -4.68
CA LEU A 230 -38.87 -3.42 -4.19
C LEU A 230 -37.65 -2.80 -4.90
N THR A 231 -36.45 -3.12 -4.44
CA THR A 231 -35.18 -2.71 -5.06
C THR A 231 -34.39 -3.91 -5.56
N GLY A 232 -33.31 -3.67 -6.29
CA GLY A 232 -32.39 -4.71 -6.73
C GLY A 232 -31.64 -5.42 -5.59
N ARG A 233 -31.73 -4.93 -4.34
CA ARG A 233 -31.23 -5.62 -3.13
C ARG A 233 -32.14 -6.75 -2.70
N ASP A 234 -33.43 -6.68 -3.04
CA ASP A 234 -34.36 -7.73 -2.66
C ASP A 234 -34.00 -9.06 -3.36
N PRO A 235 -33.90 -10.16 -2.60
CA PRO A 235 -33.52 -11.47 -3.16
C PRO A 235 -34.43 -11.95 -4.30
N LYS A 236 -35.75 -11.65 -4.26
CA LYS A 236 -36.70 -12.05 -5.28
C LYS A 236 -36.42 -11.29 -6.60
N VAL A 237 -36.21 -9.99 -6.50
CA VAL A 237 -35.86 -9.11 -7.64
C VAL A 237 -34.51 -9.53 -8.23
N ALA A 238 -33.50 -9.72 -7.41
CA ALA A 238 -32.18 -10.17 -7.84
C ALA A 238 -32.25 -11.55 -8.51
N LYS A 239 -33.01 -12.50 -7.96
CA LYS A 239 -33.24 -13.83 -8.52
C LYS A 239 -33.94 -13.73 -9.88
N TYR A 240 -34.96 -12.89 -9.99
CA TYR A 240 -35.68 -12.67 -11.25
C TYR A 240 -34.74 -12.17 -12.36
N ILE A 241 -34.01 -11.07 -12.11
CA ILE A 241 -33.09 -10.52 -13.12
C ILE A 241 -32.00 -11.54 -13.49
N ARG A 242 -31.48 -12.29 -12.52
CA ARG A 242 -30.44 -13.30 -12.72
C ARG A 242 -30.92 -14.58 -13.41
N SER A 243 -32.23 -14.86 -13.41
CA SER A 243 -32.78 -16.06 -14.05
C SER A 243 -32.57 -16.07 -15.57
N PHE A 244 -32.40 -14.91 -16.19
CA PHE A 244 -32.26 -14.77 -17.64
C PHE A 244 -30.82 -15.07 -18.09
N PRO A 245 -30.65 -15.83 -19.20
CA PRO A 245 -29.34 -16.20 -19.73
C PRO A 245 -28.44 -14.99 -20.04
N GLN A 246 -29.01 -13.94 -20.66
CA GLN A 246 -28.24 -12.74 -20.98
C GLN A 246 -27.67 -12.01 -19.75
N THR A 247 -28.35 -12.04 -18.61
CA THR A 247 -27.86 -11.45 -17.37
C THR A 247 -26.64 -12.21 -16.86
N ARG A 248 -26.71 -13.53 -16.84
CA ARG A 248 -25.61 -14.38 -16.36
C ARG A 248 -24.38 -14.23 -17.26
N GLU A 249 -24.58 -14.21 -18.57
CA GLU A 249 -23.51 -14.05 -19.55
C GLU A 249 -22.86 -12.66 -19.43
N PHE A 250 -23.65 -11.61 -19.24
CA PHE A 250 -23.13 -10.26 -19.04
C PHE A 250 -22.30 -10.16 -17.75
N ILE A 251 -22.79 -10.69 -16.64
CA ILE A 251 -22.04 -10.70 -15.35
C ILE A 251 -20.71 -11.42 -15.53
N LYS A 252 -20.71 -12.58 -16.21
CA LYS A 252 -19.49 -13.35 -16.46
C LYS A 252 -18.46 -12.54 -17.24
N ARG A 253 -18.82 -12.06 -18.43
CA ARG A 253 -17.92 -11.29 -19.32
C ARG A 253 -17.42 -10.00 -18.67
N LEU A 254 -18.30 -9.29 -17.97
CA LEU A 254 -17.94 -8.08 -17.27
C LEU A 254 -16.94 -8.37 -16.13
N SER A 255 -17.16 -9.46 -15.38
CA SER A 255 -16.24 -9.85 -14.31
C SER A 255 -14.86 -10.23 -14.85
N GLU A 256 -14.82 -10.96 -15.96
CA GLU A 256 -13.57 -11.31 -16.66
C GLU A 256 -12.84 -10.05 -17.13
N LEU A 257 -13.56 -9.10 -17.72
CA LEU A 257 -12.99 -7.81 -18.15
C LEU A 257 -12.43 -7.01 -16.97
N LEU A 258 -13.19 -6.89 -15.89
CA LEU A 258 -12.76 -6.11 -14.72
C LEU A 258 -11.55 -6.75 -14.01
N VAL A 259 -11.52 -8.07 -13.89
CA VAL A 259 -10.37 -8.80 -13.32
C VAL A 259 -9.12 -8.61 -14.20
N TYR A 260 -9.28 -8.51 -15.52
CA TYR A 260 -8.20 -8.19 -16.44
C TYR A 260 -7.73 -6.73 -16.31
N LEU A 261 -8.64 -5.76 -16.22
CA LEU A 261 -8.30 -4.33 -16.21
C LEU A 261 -7.72 -3.85 -14.88
N LEU A 262 -8.20 -4.39 -13.75
CA LEU A 262 -7.81 -3.90 -12.42
C LEU A 262 -6.30 -3.95 -12.14
N PRO A 263 -5.55 -5.01 -12.50
CA PRO A 263 -4.09 -5.01 -12.37
C PRO A 263 -3.43 -3.88 -13.15
N HIS A 264 -3.87 -3.61 -14.38
CA HIS A 264 -3.31 -2.55 -15.22
C HIS A 264 -3.59 -1.14 -14.67
N TYR A 265 -4.77 -0.91 -14.08
CA TYR A 265 -5.06 0.34 -13.38
C TYR A 265 -4.20 0.53 -12.13
N ILE A 266 -3.88 -0.55 -11.42
CA ILE A 266 -2.97 -0.52 -10.27
C ILE A 266 -1.54 -0.21 -10.75
N GLU A 267 -1.08 -0.83 -11.83
CA GLU A 267 0.24 -0.58 -12.42
C GLU A 267 0.39 0.87 -12.91
N GLU A 268 -0.67 1.45 -13.45
CA GLU A 268 -0.71 2.87 -13.85
C GLU A 268 -0.72 3.83 -12.64
N GLY A 269 -0.94 3.32 -11.42
CA GLY A 269 -0.91 4.10 -10.18
C GLY A 269 -2.28 4.56 -9.68
N LYS A 270 -3.37 4.00 -10.20
CA LYS A 270 -4.73 4.35 -9.81
C LYS A 270 -5.07 3.80 -8.42
N SER A 271 -5.37 4.69 -7.48
CA SER A 271 -5.74 4.33 -6.09
C SER A 271 -7.25 4.19 -5.88
N TYR A 272 -8.06 4.78 -6.77
CA TYR A 272 -9.52 4.78 -6.74
C TYR A 272 -10.05 4.46 -8.12
N LEU A 273 -11.12 3.62 -8.19
CA LEU A 273 -11.83 3.32 -9.43
C LEU A 273 -13.33 3.32 -9.17
N THR A 274 -14.09 4.14 -9.89
CA THR A 274 -15.55 4.19 -9.81
C THR A 274 -16.18 3.49 -11.00
N ILE A 275 -16.84 2.36 -10.75
CA ILE A 275 -17.57 1.57 -11.75
C ILE A 275 -19.06 1.81 -11.55
N SER A 276 -19.71 2.44 -12.53
CA SER A 276 -21.10 2.88 -12.44
C SER A 276 -22.01 2.04 -13.32
N PHE A 277 -23.13 1.59 -12.75
CA PHE A 277 -24.17 0.81 -13.41
C PHE A 277 -25.45 1.64 -13.55
N GLY A 278 -25.89 1.89 -14.77
CA GLY A 278 -27.07 2.72 -15.06
C GLY A 278 -28.28 1.92 -15.53
N CYS A 279 -29.44 2.11 -14.87
CA CYS A 279 -30.73 1.73 -15.46
C CYS A 279 -31.67 2.94 -15.55
N THR A 280 -32.91 2.81 -15.93
CA THR A 280 -33.83 3.95 -16.14
C THR A 280 -34.01 4.75 -14.86
N GLY A 281 -34.41 4.10 -13.76
CA GLY A 281 -34.75 4.75 -12.48
C GLY A 281 -33.69 4.56 -11.36
N GLY A 282 -32.65 3.76 -11.57
CA GLY A 282 -31.61 3.55 -10.55
C GLY A 282 -31.98 2.60 -9.42
N GLN A 283 -33.11 1.89 -9.48
CA GLN A 283 -33.67 1.16 -8.33
C GLN A 283 -33.56 -0.36 -8.41
N HIS A 284 -33.61 -0.97 -9.58
CA HIS A 284 -33.66 -2.44 -9.73
C HIS A 284 -32.40 -3.02 -10.38
N ARG A 285 -32.27 -2.93 -11.72
CA ARG A 285 -31.22 -3.57 -12.50
C ARG A 285 -29.82 -3.07 -12.13
N SER A 286 -29.66 -1.74 -12.03
CA SER A 286 -28.38 -1.11 -11.64
C SER A 286 -27.96 -1.48 -10.21
N VAL A 287 -28.91 -1.52 -9.29
CA VAL A 287 -28.66 -1.91 -7.89
C VAL A 287 -28.18 -3.36 -7.81
N MET A 288 -28.92 -4.27 -8.45
CA MET A 288 -28.53 -5.69 -8.50
C MET A 288 -27.14 -5.86 -9.11
N MET A 289 -26.84 -5.17 -10.22
CA MET A 289 -25.53 -5.27 -10.88
C MET A 289 -24.39 -4.75 -10.01
N ALA A 290 -24.56 -3.61 -9.34
CA ALA A 290 -23.56 -3.06 -8.43
C ALA A 290 -23.26 -4.01 -7.26
N GLU A 291 -24.29 -4.64 -6.70
CA GLU A 291 -24.16 -5.64 -5.64
C GLU A 291 -23.43 -6.92 -6.13
N GLU A 292 -23.81 -7.46 -7.28
CA GLU A 292 -23.20 -8.68 -7.81
C GLU A 292 -21.72 -8.47 -8.18
N VAL A 293 -21.42 -7.43 -8.92
CA VAL A 293 -20.04 -7.11 -9.31
C VAL A 293 -19.21 -6.79 -8.06
N GLY A 294 -19.77 -6.04 -7.10
CA GLY A 294 -19.12 -5.77 -5.84
C GLY A 294 -18.76 -7.04 -5.05
N LYS A 295 -19.66 -8.04 -5.01
CA LYS A 295 -19.39 -9.34 -4.39
C LYS A 295 -18.28 -10.10 -5.10
N LEU A 296 -18.31 -10.13 -6.44
CA LEU A 296 -17.30 -10.82 -7.25
C LEU A 296 -15.92 -10.23 -7.07
N LEU A 297 -15.81 -8.90 -7.09
CA LEU A 297 -14.54 -8.21 -6.89
C LEU A 297 -14.00 -8.38 -5.46
N ARG A 298 -14.86 -8.36 -4.43
CA ARG A 298 -14.44 -8.71 -3.05
C ARG A 298 -13.91 -10.14 -2.98
N LYS A 299 -14.60 -11.11 -3.60
CA LYS A 299 -14.13 -12.50 -3.69
C LYS A 299 -12.80 -12.62 -4.41
N ALA A 300 -12.56 -11.77 -5.40
CA ALA A 300 -11.28 -11.67 -6.08
C ALA A 300 -10.20 -10.93 -5.24
N GLY A 301 -10.52 -10.48 -4.01
CA GLY A 301 -9.59 -9.89 -3.03
C GLY A 301 -9.41 -8.38 -3.16
N TYR A 302 -10.25 -7.67 -3.92
CA TYR A 302 -10.23 -6.21 -4.01
C TYR A 302 -11.02 -5.57 -2.86
N ARG A 303 -10.60 -4.35 -2.46
CA ARG A 303 -11.38 -3.51 -1.52
C ARG A 303 -12.52 -2.87 -2.30
N VAL A 304 -13.79 -3.19 -1.93
CA VAL A 304 -14.95 -2.71 -2.69
C VAL A 304 -15.97 -2.05 -1.79
N LYS A 305 -16.38 -0.83 -2.17
CA LYS A 305 -17.55 -0.11 -1.63
C LYS A 305 -18.68 -0.18 -2.65
N VAL A 306 -19.90 -0.49 -2.21
CA VAL A 306 -21.09 -0.41 -3.06
C VAL A 306 -21.92 0.78 -2.60
N VAL A 307 -22.35 1.61 -3.54
CA VAL A 307 -23.13 2.82 -3.30
C VAL A 307 -24.35 2.85 -4.25
N HIS A 308 -25.50 3.17 -3.73
CA HIS A 308 -26.74 3.32 -4.51
C HIS A 308 -27.17 4.76 -4.50
N ARG A 309 -26.80 5.50 -5.56
CA ARG A 309 -27.02 6.95 -5.63
C ARG A 309 -28.52 7.32 -5.64
N ASP A 310 -29.33 6.56 -6.41
CA ASP A 310 -30.71 6.91 -6.71
C ASP A 310 -31.71 5.89 -6.16
N SER A 311 -31.28 4.96 -5.32
CA SER A 311 -32.18 4.00 -4.65
C SER A 311 -32.46 4.44 -3.23
N PRO A 312 -33.70 4.35 -2.75
CA PRO A 312 -33.98 4.58 -1.33
C PRO A 312 -33.19 3.57 -0.48
N VAL A 313 -32.75 4.03 0.68
CA VAL A 313 -31.94 3.25 1.65
C VAL A 313 -32.75 2.11 2.24
#